data_dcf3c3f0817c5e229e1d885e8d46fc49
#
_entry.id   dcf3c3f0817c5e229e1d885e8d46fc49
#
_cell.length_a   1.000
_cell.length_b   1.000
_cell.length_c   1.000
_cell.angle_alpha   90.00
_cell.angle_beta   90.00
_cell.angle_gamma   90.00
#
_symmetry.space_group_name_H-M   'P 1'
#
loop_
_entity.id
_entity.type
_entity.pdbx_description
1 polymer ?
#
loop_
_entity_poly.entity_id
_entity_poly.type
_entity_poly.pdbx_seq_one_letter_code
_entity_poly.pdbx_strand_id
1 'polypeptide(L)' 'GATRLLLEVRASNETAQQLYRKHGFQTCGRRKNYYALPDGGSEDAVLMEKSC' A
#
# COMPACT_ATOMS: atom_id res chain seq x y z
N GLY A 1 6.55 16.33 -17.79
CA GLY A 1 5.27 15.74 -17.44
C GLY A 1 5.25 15.23 -16.02
N ALA A 2 4.08 14.99 -15.53
CA ALA A 2 3.93 14.49 -14.18
C ALA A 2 4.38 13.02 -14.08
N THR A 3 5.18 12.72 -13.09
CA THR A 3 5.57 11.35 -12.79
C THR A 3 4.72 10.87 -11.62
N ARG A 4 4.22 9.66 -11.74
CA ARG A 4 3.39 9.06 -10.70
C ARG A 4 4.09 7.83 -10.16
N LEU A 5 4.31 7.82 -8.86
CA LEU A 5 4.92 6.69 -8.16
C LEU A 5 3.82 5.85 -7.52
N LEU A 6 3.89 4.55 -7.72
CA LEU A 6 2.92 3.62 -7.14
C LEU A 6 3.66 2.59 -6.29
N LEU A 7 3.05 2.22 -5.16
CA LEU A 7 3.57 1.16 -4.32
C LEU A 7 2.43 0.38 -3.68
N GLU A 8 2.77 -0.79 -3.16
CA GLU A 8 1.83 -1.64 -2.44
C GLU A 8 2.41 -1.94 -1.07
N VAL A 9 1.58 -1.87 -0.03
CA VAL A 9 1.97 -2.24 1.32
C VAL A 9 0.92 -3.18 1.90
N ARG A 10 1.33 -4.01 2.87
CA ARG A 10 0.39 -4.88 3.57
C ARG A 10 -0.59 -4.03 4.39
N ALA A 11 -1.86 -4.43 4.38
CA ALA A 11 -2.89 -3.71 5.12
C ALA A 11 -2.60 -3.64 6.62
N SER A 12 -1.95 -4.66 7.18
CA SER A 12 -1.57 -4.69 8.59
C SER A 12 -0.34 -3.83 8.91
N ASN A 13 0.39 -3.38 7.90
CA ASN A 13 1.63 -2.63 8.12
C ASN A 13 1.34 -1.14 8.22
N GLU A 14 0.75 -0.74 9.33
CA GLU A 14 0.38 0.67 9.55
C GLU A 14 1.59 1.59 9.61
N THR A 15 2.69 1.10 10.15
CA THR A 15 3.92 1.88 10.24
C THR A 15 4.40 2.31 8.86
N ALA A 16 4.42 1.37 7.92
CA ALA A 16 4.82 1.69 6.55
C ALA A 16 3.84 2.65 5.89
N GLN A 17 2.54 2.45 6.10
CA GLN A 17 1.53 3.34 5.54
C GLN A 17 1.70 4.77 6.06
N GLN A 18 1.94 4.93 7.35
CA GLN A 18 2.19 6.25 7.95
C GLN A 18 3.44 6.89 7.38
N LEU A 19 4.50 6.10 7.22
CA LEU A 19 5.75 6.58 6.65
C LEU A 19 5.54 7.12 5.22
N TYR A 20 4.84 6.35 4.40
CA TYR A 20 4.59 6.78 3.02
C TYR A 20 3.69 8.00 2.94
N ARG A 21 2.67 8.10 3.81
CA ARG A 21 1.83 9.29 3.86
C ARG A 21 2.66 10.53 4.23
N LYS A 22 3.60 10.35 5.13
CA LYS A 22 4.52 11.43 5.54
C LYS A 22 5.35 11.92 4.36
N HIS A 23 5.66 11.03 3.43
CA HIS A 23 6.40 11.37 2.21
C HIS A 23 5.51 11.80 1.05
N GLY A 24 4.23 12.04 1.30
CA GLY A 24 3.33 12.55 0.28
C GLY A 24 2.52 11.52 -0.47
N PHE A 25 2.62 10.25 -0.09
CA PHE A 25 1.80 9.19 -0.70
C PHE A 25 0.39 9.22 -0.14
N GLN A 26 -0.57 8.87 -0.99
CA GLN A 26 -1.98 8.76 -0.61
C GLN A 26 -2.51 7.39 -1.00
N THR A 27 -3.45 6.88 -0.21
CA THR A 27 -4.11 5.62 -0.55
C THR A 27 -4.98 5.83 -1.79
N CYS A 28 -4.75 5.04 -2.81
CA CYS A 28 -5.50 5.15 -4.06
C CYS A 28 -6.29 3.90 -4.40
N GLY A 29 -6.10 2.80 -3.66
CA GLY A 29 -6.82 1.57 -3.93
C GLY A 29 -6.47 0.49 -2.94
N ARG A 30 -7.03 -0.70 -3.18
CA ARG A 30 -6.83 -1.85 -2.32
C ARG A 30 -7.00 -3.13 -3.13
N ARG A 31 -6.11 -4.11 -2.90
CA ARG A 31 -6.24 -5.43 -3.48
C ARG A 31 -6.60 -6.42 -2.40
N LYS A 32 -7.74 -7.07 -2.53
CA LYS A 32 -8.17 -8.06 -1.54
C LYS A 32 -7.38 -9.36 -1.70
N ASN A 33 -7.03 -9.96 -0.57
CA ASN A 33 -6.40 -11.27 -0.51
C ASN A 33 -5.12 -11.36 -1.35
N TYR A 34 -4.36 -10.28 -1.38
CA TYR A 34 -3.18 -10.18 -2.22
C TYR A 34 -1.98 -10.95 -1.68
N TYR A 35 -1.80 -10.94 -0.37
CA TYR A 35 -0.69 -11.64 0.28
C TYR A 35 -1.20 -12.93 0.92
N ALA A 36 -0.56 -14.05 0.62
CA ALA A 36 -0.85 -15.31 1.29
C ALA A 36 -0.16 -15.35 2.65
N LEU A 37 -0.88 -15.82 3.68
CA LEU A 37 -0.36 -15.94 5.03
C LEU A 37 -0.01 -17.39 5.33
N PRO A 38 0.99 -17.63 6.22
CA PRO A 38 1.43 -18.99 6.54
C PRO A 38 0.35 -19.87 7.16
N ASP A 39 -0.66 -19.27 7.78
CA ASP A 39 -1.76 -20.00 8.44
C ASP A 39 -2.89 -20.39 7.49
N GLY A 40 -2.73 -20.14 6.20
CA GLY A 40 -3.75 -20.42 5.20
C GLY A 40 -4.71 -19.26 4.94
N GLY A 41 -4.53 -18.14 5.65
CA GLY A 41 -5.34 -16.95 5.43
C GLY A 41 -4.75 -16.06 4.35
N SER A 42 -5.30 -14.87 4.23
CA SER A 42 -4.80 -13.88 3.30
C SER A 42 -4.92 -12.49 3.87
N GLU A 43 -4.19 -11.57 3.28
CA GLU A 43 -4.15 -10.18 3.71
C GLU A 43 -4.25 -9.26 2.51
N ASP A 44 -4.96 -8.15 2.66
CA ASP A 44 -5.11 -7.17 1.60
C ASP A 44 -3.82 -6.36 1.41
N ALA A 45 -3.65 -5.87 0.20
CA ALA A 45 -2.63 -4.87 -0.10
C ALA A 45 -3.29 -3.49 -0.19
N VAL A 46 -2.64 -2.49 0.38
CA VAL A 46 -3.05 -1.10 0.23
C VAL A 46 -2.20 -0.48 -0.87
N LEU A 47 -2.86 0.10 -1.86
CA LEU A 47 -2.17 0.75 -2.98
C LEU A 47 -2.03 2.23 -2.66
N MET A 48 -0.81 2.73 -2.77
CA MET A 48 -0.53 4.13 -2.48
C MET A 48 0.16 4.77 -3.67
N GLU A 49 -0.11 6.05 -3.88
CA GLU A 49 0.48 6.79 -4.99
C GLU A 49 0.96 8.16 -4.54
N LYS A 50 1.91 8.67 -5.29
CA LYS A 50 2.43 10.02 -5.10
C LYS A 50 2.66 10.63 -6.47
N SER A 51 2.16 11.83 -6.65
CA SER A 51 2.43 12.62 -7.85
C SER A 51 3.63 13.52 -7.63
N CYS A 52 4.50 13.58 -8.60
CA CYS A 52 5.67 14.45 -8.56
C CYS A 52 5.53 15.64 -9.49
#